data_a1a5d82c25f7d0ed7bdf320b3a30ac37
#
_entry.id   a1a5d82c25f7d0ed7bdf320b3a30ac37
#
_cell.length_a   1.000
_cell.length_b   1.000
_cell.length_c   1.000
_cell.angle_alpha   90.00
_cell.angle_beta   90.00
_cell.angle_gamma   90.00
#
_symmetry.space_group_name_H-M   'P 1'
#
loop_
_entity.id
_entity.type
_entity.pdbx_description
1 polymer ?
#
loop_
_entity_poly.entity_id
_entity_poly.type
_entity_poly.pdbx_seq_one_letter_code
_entity_poly.pdbx_strand_id
1 'polypeptide(L)'
;MGAAPAGSRDPQSAAHAVREMFTSIAPRYDLLNHVLSFNVDRWWWRRTARSFAQILAQPDARVLDLCCGTGDMTLALRRKAATSKILGADFSHAMLERAAKKSPSLHWVEADALTLPFPASHFDLVTSAFGFRNLADYDAGLSEILRVLRDGRECGLLDFGEPRGVIGMLYRVYFQHLLPALGTLISGVKGPYAYLPASVERFPEPEEMLERMRRAGFRDVSWTPYSFGIAGLFRGKK
;
A
#
# COMPACT_ATOMS: atom_id res chain seq x y z
N MET A 1 -4.40 10.48 12.85
CA MET A 1 -4.26 9.17 13.51
C MET A 1 -4.13 8.11 12.44
N GLY A 2 -3.36 7.08 12.68
CA GLY A 2 -3.07 6.01 11.74
C GLY A 2 -3.25 4.63 12.36
N ALA A 3 -2.42 3.67 11.96
CA ALA A 3 -2.42 2.31 12.47
C ALA A 3 -2.20 2.26 13.99
N ALA A 4 -2.98 1.44 14.69
CA ALA A 4 -2.82 1.21 16.12
C ALA A 4 -3.05 -0.29 16.41
N PRO A 5 -2.02 -1.14 16.24
CA PRO A 5 -2.07 -2.54 16.65
C PRO A 5 -2.43 -2.67 18.14
N ALA A 6 -3.04 -3.80 18.50
CA ALA A 6 -3.41 -4.06 19.88
C ALA A 6 -2.16 -3.97 20.78
N GLY A 7 -2.25 -3.21 21.87
CA GLY A 7 -1.15 -2.98 22.81
C GLY A 7 -0.24 -1.79 22.51
N SER A 8 -0.41 -1.11 21.38
CA SER A 8 0.34 0.11 21.07
C SER A 8 -0.13 1.27 21.95
N ARG A 9 0.82 2.01 22.54
CA ARG A 9 0.55 3.16 23.42
C ARG A 9 0.80 4.51 22.73
N ASP A 10 1.58 4.51 21.68
CA ASP A 10 2.03 5.69 20.94
C ASP A 10 2.37 5.30 19.49
N PRO A 11 2.57 6.27 18.57
CA PRO A 11 2.86 6.01 17.17
C PRO A 11 4.14 5.19 16.93
N GLN A 12 5.16 5.31 17.80
CA GLN A 12 6.42 4.57 17.64
C GLN A 12 6.23 3.10 17.97
N SER A 13 5.55 2.79 19.08
CA SER A 13 5.20 1.41 19.44
C SER A 13 4.28 0.75 18.41
N ALA A 14 3.38 1.52 17.79
CA ALA A 14 2.53 1.05 16.70
C ALA A 14 3.35 0.70 15.45
N ALA A 15 4.26 1.57 15.03
CA ALA A 15 5.15 1.32 13.88
C ALA A 15 6.05 0.11 14.12
N HIS A 16 6.60 -0.04 15.34
CA HIS A 16 7.43 -1.19 15.71
C HIS A 16 6.64 -2.50 15.64
N ALA A 17 5.45 -2.55 16.24
CA ALA A 17 4.58 -3.73 16.22
C ALA A 17 4.19 -4.13 14.79
N VAL A 18 3.88 -3.16 13.92
CA VAL A 18 3.60 -3.41 12.51
C VAL A 18 4.83 -3.97 11.80
N ARG A 19 6.03 -3.41 12.03
CA ARG A 19 7.29 -3.91 11.44
C ARG A 19 7.57 -5.35 11.84
N GLU A 20 7.47 -5.68 13.12
CA GLU A 20 7.70 -7.06 13.62
C GLU A 20 6.69 -8.04 13.03
N MET A 21 5.42 -7.65 12.96
CA MET A 21 4.37 -8.46 12.36
C MET A 21 4.70 -8.78 10.89
N PHE A 22 5.01 -7.77 10.07
CA PHE A 22 5.36 -8.00 8.65
C PHE A 22 6.64 -8.81 8.49
N THR A 23 7.65 -8.59 9.34
CA THR A 23 8.88 -9.39 9.35
C THR A 23 8.57 -10.87 9.62
N SER A 24 7.69 -11.17 10.58
CA SER A 24 7.33 -12.55 10.93
C SER A 24 6.60 -13.32 9.83
N ILE A 25 5.75 -12.64 9.05
CA ILE A 25 4.97 -13.26 7.97
C ILE A 25 5.66 -13.20 6.61
N ALA A 26 6.73 -12.43 6.47
CA ALA A 26 7.44 -12.26 5.20
C ALA A 26 7.70 -13.58 4.45
N PRO A 27 8.07 -14.71 5.09
CA PRO A 27 8.30 -15.98 4.40
C PRO A 27 7.13 -16.53 3.59
N ARG A 28 5.89 -16.24 4.01
CA ARG A 28 4.66 -16.77 3.41
C ARG A 28 3.73 -15.69 2.89
N TYR A 29 4.17 -14.43 2.94
CA TYR A 29 3.36 -13.25 2.65
C TYR A 29 2.71 -13.31 1.27
N ASP A 30 3.49 -13.57 0.21
CA ASP A 30 2.98 -13.62 -1.16
C ASP A 30 1.96 -14.74 -1.36
N LEU A 31 2.29 -15.96 -0.88
CA LEU A 31 1.38 -17.09 -0.99
C LEU A 31 0.03 -16.78 -0.34
N LEU A 32 0.06 -16.21 0.86
CA LEU A 32 -1.14 -15.89 1.61
C LEU A 32 -1.98 -14.80 0.94
N ASN A 33 -1.34 -13.72 0.47
CA ASN A 33 -2.05 -12.67 -0.23
C ASN A 33 -2.74 -13.21 -1.49
N HIS A 34 -2.05 -14.02 -2.29
CA HIS A 34 -2.62 -14.59 -3.51
C HIS A 34 -3.75 -15.58 -3.22
N VAL A 35 -3.58 -16.45 -2.23
CA VAL A 35 -4.63 -17.42 -1.86
C VAL A 35 -5.85 -16.72 -1.27
N LEU A 36 -5.64 -15.81 -0.31
CA LEU A 36 -6.72 -15.10 0.38
C LEU A 36 -7.42 -14.06 -0.49
N SER A 37 -6.78 -13.55 -1.53
CA SER A 37 -7.40 -12.67 -2.52
C SER A 37 -7.97 -13.41 -3.74
N PHE A 38 -7.83 -14.75 -3.81
CA PHE A 38 -8.15 -15.55 -5.02
C PHE A 38 -7.42 -15.01 -6.26
N ASN A 39 -6.18 -14.51 -6.11
CA ASN A 39 -5.37 -13.85 -7.14
C ASN A 39 -5.99 -12.57 -7.75
N VAL A 40 -7.02 -12.01 -7.17
CA VAL A 40 -7.64 -10.74 -7.62
C VAL A 40 -6.69 -9.56 -7.38
N ASP A 41 -5.82 -9.63 -6.39
CA ASP A 41 -4.74 -8.68 -6.11
C ASP A 41 -3.89 -8.37 -7.35
N ARG A 42 -3.53 -9.40 -8.14
CA ARG A 42 -2.78 -9.24 -9.40
C ARG A 42 -3.51 -8.37 -10.43
N TRP A 43 -4.85 -8.48 -10.48
CA TRP A 43 -5.66 -7.65 -11.35
C TRP A 43 -5.71 -6.21 -10.84
N TRP A 44 -5.82 -5.99 -9.50
CA TRP A 44 -5.78 -4.67 -8.90
C TRP A 44 -4.46 -3.94 -9.19
N TRP A 45 -3.31 -4.60 -8.99
CA TRP A 45 -2.00 -4.02 -9.30
C TRP A 45 -1.85 -3.68 -10.79
N ARG A 46 -2.26 -4.58 -11.68
CA ARG A 46 -2.21 -4.32 -13.14
C ARG A 46 -3.11 -3.15 -13.54
N ARG A 47 -4.30 -3.06 -12.98
CA ARG A 47 -5.25 -1.97 -13.24
C ARG A 47 -4.68 -0.65 -12.72
N THR A 48 -4.12 -0.63 -11.50
CA THR A 48 -3.46 0.54 -10.92
C THR A 48 -2.27 0.99 -11.77
N ALA A 49 -1.37 0.09 -12.15
CA ALA A 49 -0.26 0.43 -13.04
C ALA A 49 -0.72 1.00 -14.41
N ARG A 50 -1.84 0.48 -14.96
CA ARG A 50 -2.44 1.03 -16.19
C ARG A 50 -2.97 2.46 -16.01
N SER A 51 -3.48 2.81 -14.85
CA SER A 51 -3.97 4.16 -14.55
C SER A 51 -2.87 5.22 -14.65
N PHE A 52 -1.60 4.83 -14.52
CA PHE A 52 -0.43 5.70 -14.61
C PHE A 52 0.42 5.45 -15.87
N ALA A 53 -0.15 4.79 -16.88
CA ALA A 53 0.60 4.41 -18.11
C ALA A 53 1.26 5.60 -18.81
N GLN A 54 0.62 6.78 -18.81
CA GLN A 54 1.17 7.99 -19.43
C GLN A 54 2.44 8.48 -18.71
N ILE A 55 2.49 8.41 -17.38
CA ILE A 55 3.69 8.77 -16.60
C ILE A 55 4.76 7.70 -16.79
N LEU A 56 4.37 6.43 -16.71
CA LEU A 56 5.29 5.29 -16.85
C LEU A 56 5.91 5.18 -18.26
N ALA A 57 5.26 5.72 -19.27
CA ALA A 57 5.80 5.79 -20.65
C ALA A 57 6.80 6.93 -20.86
N GLN A 58 6.89 7.88 -19.91
CA GLN A 58 7.83 8.99 -20.05
C GLN A 58 9.26 8.50 -19.87
N PRO A 59 10.19 8.86 -20.75
CA PRO A 59 11.60 8.55 -20.57
C PRO A 59 12.10 9.12 -19.24
N ASP A 60 12.89 8.32 -18.51
CA ASP A 60 13.52 8.71 -17.24
C ASP A 60 12.56 9.14 -16.11
N ALA A 61 11.24 8.88 -16.23
CA ALA A 61 10.32 9.12 -15.12
C ALA A 61 10.80 8.41 -13.85
N ARG A 62 10.80 9.13 -12.73
CA ARG A 62 11.20 8.63 -11.42
C ARG A 62 9.96 8.22 -10.65
N VAL A 63 9.88 6.95 -10.31
CA VAL A 63 8.72 6.34 -9.66
C VAL A 63 9.14 5.76 -8.32
N LEU A 64 8.41 6.10 -7.27
CA LEU A 64 8.54 5.51 -5.94
C LEU A 64 7.33 4.61 -5.68
N ASP A 65 7.57 3.35 -5.35
CA ASP A 65 6.57 2.46 -4.78
C ASP A 65 6.81 2.37 -3.27
N LEU A 66 5.97 3.03 -2.50
CA LEU A 66 6.09 3.21 -1.05
C LEU A 66 5.34 2.10 -0.33
N CYS A 67 5.89 1.59 0.79
CA CYS A 67 5.41 0.39 1.48
C CYS A 67 5.33 -0.79 0.49
N CYS A 68 6.37 -0.98 -0.30
CA CYS A 68 6.39 -1.90 -1.43
C CYS A 68 6.35 -3.38 -1.04
N GLY A 69 6.61 -3.70 0.22
CA GLY A 69 6.64 -5.06 0.73
C GLY A 69 7.60 -5.94 -0.07
N THR A 70 7.11 -7.05 -0.58
CA THR A 70 7.86 -7.98 -1.43
C THR A 70 7.92 -7.57 -2.91
N GLY A 71 7.44 -6.36 -3.27
CA GLY A 71 7.64 -5.72 -4.57
C GLY A 71 6.61 -6.06 -5.66
N ASP A 72 5.46 -6.63 -5.34
CA ASP A 72 4.49 -7.05 -6.38
C ASP A 72 3.90 -5.86 -7.16
N MET A 73 3.60 -4.74 -6.47
CA MET A 73 3.15 -3.52 -7.15
C MET A 73 4.31 -2.90 -7.94
N THR A 74 5.53 -2.86 -7.39
CA THR A 74 6.73 -2.38 -8.08
C THR A 74 6.96 -3.14 -9.40
N LEU A 75 6.79 -4.47 -9.39
CA LEU A 75 6.86 -5.32 -10.58
C LEU A 75 5.73 -5.03 -11.58
N ALA A 76 4.51 -4.74 -11.09
CA ALA A 76 3.40 -4.39 -11.97
C ALA A 76 3.65 -3.04 -12.67
N LEU A 77 4.23 -2.06 -11.98
CA LEU A 77 4.69 -0.79 -12.54
C LEU A 77 5.80 -1.03 -13.59
N ARG A 78 6.83 -1.84 -13.25
CA ARG A 78 7.94 -2.14 -14.14
C ARG A 78 7.51 -2.76 -15.47
N ARG A 79 6.51 -3.62 -15.45
CA ARG A 79 5.95 -4.22 -16.67
C ARG A 79 5.28 -3.19 -17.62
N LYS A 80 4.95 -1.99 -17.12
CA LYS A 80 4.35 -0.90 -17.89
C LYS A 80 5.35 0.19 -18.24
N ALA A 81 6.50 0.22 -17.57
CA ALA A 81 7.54 1.21 -17.75
C ALA A 81 8.63 0.68 -18.69
N ALA A 82 8.89 1.37 -19.79
CA ALA A 82 9.99 1.01 -20.68
C ALA A 82 11.35 1.43 -20.10
N THR A 83 11.46 2.71 -19.72
CA THR A 83 12.75 3.33 -19.32
C THR A 83 12.67 4.04 -17.96
N SER A 84 11.52 4.06 -17.31
CA SER A 84 11.35 4.72 -16.01
C SER A 84 12.24 4.10 -14.93
N LYS A 85 12.75 4.96 -14.06
CA LYS A 85 13.53 4.59 -12.88
C LYS A 85 12.57 4.29 -11.72
N ILE A 86 12.38 3.02 -11.40
CA ILE A 86 11.46 2.60 -10.36
C ILE A 86 12.25 2.16 -9.13
N LEU A 87 11.86 2.70 -7.98
CA LEU A 87 12.41 2.44 -6.67
C LEU A 87 11.30 1.90 -5.77
N GLY A 88 11.54 0.77 -5.12
CA GLY A 88 10.69 0.27 -4.03
C GLY A 88 11.25 0.69 -2.67
N ALA A 89 10.39 1.22 -1.82
CA ALA A 89 10.76 1.57 -0.44
C ALA A 89 9.83 0.89 0.56
N ASP A 90 10.41 0.30 1.59
CA ASP A 90 9.67 -0.32 2.69
C ASP A 90 10.47 -0.18 3.99
N PHE A 91 9.80 -0.21 5.12
CA PHE A 91 10.45 -0.11 6.43
C PHE A 91 10.92 -1.48 6.96
N SER A 92 10.49 -2.58 6.34
CA SER A 92 10.85 -3.95 6.72
C SER A 92 11.97 -4.50 5.87
N HIS A 93 13.15 -4.64 6.44
CA HIS A 93 14.30 -5.24 5.77
C HIS A 93 13.99 -6.63 5.20
N ALA A 94 13.30 -7.47 5.98
CA ALA A 94 12.94 -8.82 5.55
C ALA A 94 12.02 -8.86 4.32
N MET A 95 11.16 -7.84 4.14
CA MET A 95 10.36 -7.69 2.93
C MET A 95 11.24 -7.31 1.73
N LEU A 96 12.16 -6.36 1.91
CA LEU A 96 13.06 -5.89 0.86
C LEU A 96 14.04 -6.97 0.40
N GLU A 97 14.54 -7.82 1.29
CA GLU A 97 15.34 -8.99 0.89
C GLU A 97 14.58 -9.92 -0.08
N ARG A 98 13.28 -10.08 0.13
CA ARG A 98 12.44 -10.89 -0.77
C ARG A 98 12.18 -10.18 -2.08
N ALA A 99 11.91 -8.88 -2.03
CA ALA A 99 11.76 -8.05 -3.21
C ALA A 99 13.03 -8.10 -4.08
N ALA A 100 14.21 -7.98 -3.47
CA ALA A 100 15.50 -8.08 -4.17
C ALA A 100 15.73 -9.46 -4.79
N LYS A 101 15.34 -10.54 -4.11
CA LYS A 101 15.39 -11.90 -4.68
C LYS A 101 14.43 -12.07 -5.85
N LYS A 102 13.22 -11.48 -5.79
CA LYS A 102 12.25 -11.49 -6.89
C LYS A 102 12.72 -10.69 -8.10
N SER A 103 13.37 -9.56 -7.88
CA SER A 103 13.84 -8.67 -8.95
C SER A 103 15.18 -8.00 -8.58
N PRO A 104 16.30 -8.66 -8.86
CA PRO A 104 17.63 -8.11 -8.58
C PRO A 104 17.98 -6.86 -9.41
N SER A 105 17.24 -6.61 -10.49
CA SER A 105 17.46 -5.46 -11.38
C SER A 105 16.76 -4.18 -10.93
N LEU A 106 15.92 -4.24 -9.89
CA LEU A 106 15.26 -3.08 -9.32
C LEU A 106 16.02 -2.59 -8.08
N HIS A 107 15.80 -1.33 -7.74
CA HIS A 107 16.39 -0.73 -6.55
C HIS A 107 15.41 -0.78 -5.39
N TRP A 108 15.93 -1.14 -4.21
CA TRP A 108 15.15 -1.29 -2.98
C TRP A 108 15.83 -0.50 -1.87
N VAL A 109 15.04 0.26 -1.11
CA VAL A 109 15.54 1.13 -0.04
C VAL A 109 14.73 0.91 1.23
N GLU A 110 15.41 0.67 2.34
CA GLU A 110 14.77 0.68 3.65
C GLU A 110 14.48 2.12 4.07
N ALA A 111 13.19 2.46 4.25
CA ALA A 111 12.76 3.81 4.58
C ALA A 111 11.47 3.82 5.37
N ASP A 112 11.36 4.78 6.28
CA ASP A 112 10.11 5.12 6.95
C ASP A 112 9.29 6.06 6.04
N ALA A 113 8.04 5.71 5.78
CA ALA A 113 7.12 6.51 4.98
C ALA A 113 6.76 7.87 5.61
N LEU A 114 6.99 8.03 6.91
CA LEU A 114 6.76 9.28 7.63
C LEU A 114 7.96 10.25 7.57
N THR A 115 9.13 9.76 7.14
CA THR A 115 10.38 10.54 7.03
C THR A 115 11.23 10.00 5.88
N LEU A 116 10.80 10.28 4.65
CA LEU A 116 11.44 9.73 3.46
C LEU A 116 12.84 10.32 3.22
N PRO A 117 13.87 9.49 2.98
CA PRO A 117 15.26 9.94 2.76
C PRO A 117 15.48 10.48 1.34
N PHE A 118 14.48 11.15 0.78
CA PHE A 118 14.53 11.69 -0.57
C PHE A 118 14.33 13.20 -0.54
N PRO A 119 14.95 13.95 -1.48
CA PRO A 119 14.74 15.39 -1.58
C PRO A 119 13.30 15.71 -2.01
N ALA A 120 12.85 16.93 -1.72
CA ALA A 120 11.59 17.45 -2.22
C ALA A 120 11.59 17.48 -3.76
N SER A 121 10.40 17.36 -4.36
CA SER A 121 10.19 17.45 -5.81
C SER A 121 11.11 16.52 -6.62
N HIS A 122 11.18 15.25 -6.21
CA HIS A 122 12.08 14.26 -6.80
C HIS A 122 11.38 13.27 -7.73
N PHE A 123 10.16 12.84 -7.40
CA PHE A 123 9.44 11.79 -8.12
C PHE A 123 8.35 12.32 -9.03
N ASP A 124 8.12 11.62 -10.12
CA ASP A 124 7.05 11.88 -11.08
C ASP A 124 5.78 11.09 -10.72
N LEU A 125 5.92 10.01 -9.95
CA LEU A 125 4.83 9.19 -9.44
C LEU A 125 5.23 8.60 -8.10
N VAL A 126 4.34 8.64 -7.13
CA VAL A 126 4.44 7.87 -5.89
C VAL A 126 3.23 6.95 -5.81
N THR A 127 3.47 5.65 -5.63
CA THR A 127 2.41 4.66 -5.41
C THR A 127 2.56 4.00 -4.04
N SER A 128 1.46 3.52 -3.49
CA SER A 128 1.47 2.56 -2.38
C SER A 128 0.32 1.59 -2.58
N ALA A 129 0.56 0.29 -2.41
CA ALA A 129 -0.48 -0.72 -2.55
C ALA A 129 -0.59 -1.57 -1.29
N PHE A 130 -1.75 -1.47 -0.62
CA PHE A 130 -2.10 -2.19 0.61
C PHE A 130 -1.16 -1.96 1.80
N GLY A 131 -0.36 -0.88 1.73
CA GLY A 131 0.60 -0.51 2.75
C GLY A 131 0.21 0.75 3.53
N PHE A 132 -0.45 1.71 2.87
CA PHE A 132 -0.70 3.03 3.43
C PHE A 132 -1.55 2.99 4.72
N ARG A 133 -2.54 2.10 4.81
CA ARG A 133 -3.36 1.90 6.02
C ARG A 133 -2.56 1.50 7.26
N ASN A 134 -1.33 1.04 7.10
CA ASN A 134 -0.46 0.60 8.19
C ASN A 134 0.46 1.71 8.74
N LEU A 135 0.40 2.92 8.16
CA LEU A 135 1.16 4.06 8.66
C LEU A 135 0.62 4.50 10.03
N ALA A 136 1.52 4.83 10.93
CA ALA A 136 1.16 5.34 12.27
C ALA A 136 0.50 6.72 12.21
N ASP A 137 0.76 7.50 11.15
CA ASP A 137 0.12 8.80 10.89
C ASP A 137 -0.13 8.98 9.39
N TYR A 138 -1.41 9.02 9.00
CA TYR A 138 -1.79 9.18 7.59
C TYR A 138 -1.49 10.58 7.06
N ASP A 139 -1.69 11.62 7.89
CA ASP A 139 -1.50 13.00 7.47
C ASP A 139 0.00 13.32 7.28
N ALA A 140 0.86 12.79 8.16
CA ALA A 140 2.31 12.84 7.98
C ALA A 140 2.77 12.10 6.71
N GLY A 141 2.24 10.90 6.48
CA GLY A 141 2.52 10.13 5.26
C GLY A 141 2.09 10.85 3.98
N LEU A 142 0.90 11.46 3.97
CA LEU A 142 0.44 12.27 2.84
C LEU A 142 1.33 13.49 2.61
N SER A 143 1.78 14.15 3.68
CA SER A 143 2.68 15.31 3.60
C SER A 143 4.03 14.93 3.01
N GLU A 144 4.60 13.78 3.40
CA GLU A 144 5.86 13.28 2.86
C GLU A 144 5.72 12.87 1.37
N ILE A 145 4.63 12.20 1.00
CA ILE A 145 4.34 11.91 -0.41
C ILE A 145 4.25 13.21 -1.22
N LEU A 146 3.52 14.20 -0.73
CA LEU A 146 3.41 15.50 -1.39
C LEU A 146 4.76 16.20 -1.50
N ARG A 147 5.59 16.16 -0.44
CA ARG A 147 6.92 16.78 -0.43
C ARG A 147 7.82 16.22 -1.52
N VAL A 148 7.88 14.88 -1.64
CA VAL A 148 8.79 14.23 -2.59
C VAL A 148 8.28 14.22 -4.03
N LEU A 149 6.98 14.44 -4.26
CA LEU A 149 6.42 14.60 -5.59
C LEU A 149 6.83 15.94 -6.22
N ARG A 150 7.09 15.93 -7.51
CA ARG A 150 7.24 17.13 -8.34
C ARG A 150 5.90 17.80 -8.56
N ASP A 151 5.92 19.12 -8.78
CA ASP A 151 4.70 19.87 -9.06
C ASP A 151 4.00 19.37 -10.33
N GLY A 152 2.67 19.26 -10.25
CA GLY A 152 1.84 18.72 -11.33
C GLY A 152 1.90 17.18 -11.48
N ARG A 153 2.62 16.48 -10.60
CA ARG A 153 2.75 15.02 -10.63
C ARG A 153 1.79 14.34 -9.66
N GLU A 154 1.65 13.02 -9.78
CA GLU A 154 0.55 12.28 -9.19
C GLU A 154 1.01 11.28 -8.13
N CYS A 155 0.14 11.04 -7.14
CA CYS A 155 0.20 9.86 -6.32
C CYS A 155 -0.97 8.92 -6.58
N GLY A 156 -0.77 7.63 -6.24
CA GLY A 156 -1.79 6.60 -6.27
C GLY A 156 -1.70 5.67 -5.07
N LEU A 157 -2.75 5.69 -4.23
CA LEU A 157 -2.85 4.83 -3.05
C LEU A 157 -3.93 3.79 -3.32
N LEU A 158 -3.52 2.55 -3.53
CA LEU A 158 -4.41 1.40 -3.64
C LEU A 158 -4.54 0.77 -2.25
N ASP A 159 -5.74 0.78 -1.69
CA ASP A 159 -5.97 0.11 -0.41
C ASP A 159 -7.34 -0.54 -0.35
N PHE A 160 -7.61 -1.30 0.72
CA PHE A 160 -8.90 -1.92 0.95
C PHE A 160 -9.95 -0.87 1.29
N GLY A 161 -11.20 -1.20 0.95
CA GLY A 161 -12.39 -0.48 1.33
C GLY A 161 -13.45 -1.43 1.85
N GLU A 162 -14.57 -0.88 2.27
CA GLU A 162 -15.73 -1.65 2.70
C GLU A 162 -16.84 -1.59 1.64
N PRO A 163 -17.10 -2.69 0.91
CA PRO A 163 -18.20 -2.74 -0.03
C PRO A 163 -19.55 -2.62 0.70
N ARG A 164 -20.53 -2.00 0.05
CA ARG A 164 -21.86 -1.78 0.61
C ARG A 164 -22.87 -2.83 0.14
N GLY A 165 -24.03 -2.89 0.80
CA GLY A 165 -25.12 -3.79 0.42
C GLY A 165 -24.84 -5.27 0.69
N VAL A 166 -25.46 -6.16 -0.09
CA VAL A 166 -25.39 -7.61 0.08
C VAL A 166 -23.94 -8.11 -0.09
N ILE A 167 -23.22 -7.55 -1.06
CA ILE A 167 -21.79 -7.89 -1.27
C ILE A 167 -20.98 -7.53 -0.03
N GLY A 168 -21.23 -6.37 0.58
CA GLY A 168 -20.57 -5.97 1.82
C GLY A 168 -20.85 -6.90 3.00
N MET A 169 -22.06 -7.42 3.11
CA MET A 169 -22.41 -8.40 4.14
C MET A 169 -21.63 -9.70 3.96
N LEU A 170 -21.59 -10.26 2.74
CA LEU A 170 -20.84 -11.48 2.43
C LEU A 170 -19.32 -11.28 2.61
N TYR A 171 -18.81 -10.10 2.18
CA TYR A 171 -17.40 -9.75 2.36
C TYR A 171 -17.03 -9.66 3.83
N ARG A 172 -17.86 -9.06 4.69
CA ARG A 172 -17.60 -8.99 6.15
C ARG A 172 -17.52 -10.37 6.77
N VAL A 173 -18.44 -11.28 6.44
CA VAL A 173 -18.40 -12.66 6.95
C VAL A 173 -17.09 -13.34 6.53
N TYR A 174 -16.72 -13.25 5.26
CA TYR A 174 -15.46 -13.79 4.77
C TYR A 174 -14.25 -13.17 5.49
N PHE A 175 -14.22 -11.84 5.57
CA PHE A 175 -13.06 -11.07 6.01
C PHE A 175 -12.85 -11.16 7.52
N GLN A 176 -13.94 -11.21 8.32
CA GLN A 176 -13.87 -11.29 9.78
C GLN A 176 -13.71 -12.70 10.32
N HIS A 177 -14.21 -13.73 9.63
CA HIS A 177 -14.24 -15.10 10.15
C HIS A 177 -13.38 -16.06 9.34
N LEU A 178 -13.58 -16.14 8.03
CA LEU A 178 -12.89 -17.12 7.18
C LEU A 178 -11.41 -16.76 6.95
N LEU A 179 -11.12 -15.52 6.62
CA LEU A 179 -9.76 -15.07 6.30
C LEU A 179 -8.79 -15.23 7.48
N PRO A 180 -9.12 -14.83 8.74
CA PRO A 180 -8.22 -15.05 9.88
C PRO A 180 -7.99 -16.52 10.19
N ALA A 181 -9.02 -17.36 10.04
CA ALA A 181 -8.91 -18.80 10.28
C ALA A 181 -7.99 -19.47 9.24
N LEU A 182 -8.22 -19.20 7.95
CA LEU A 182 -7.40 -19.72 6.85
C LEU A 182 -5.96 -19.17 6.92
N GLY A 183 -5.82 -17.88 7.18
CA GLY A 183 -4.52 -17.22 7.31
C GLY A 183 -3.68 -17.83 8.44
N THR A 184 -4.28 -18.07 9.59
CA THR A 184 -3.61 -18.72 10.72
C THR A 184 -3.25 -20.20 10.40
N LEU A 185 -4.15 -20.94 9.73
CA LEU A 185 -3.90 -22.32 9.35
C LEU A 185 -2.72 -22.46 8.37
N ILE A 186 -2.66 -21.58 7.36
CA ILE A 186 -1.62 -21.62 6.32
C ILE A 186 -0.29 -21.06 6.83
N SER A 187 -0.32 -19.96 7.62
CA SER A 187 0.90 -19.33 8.11
C SER A 187 1.52 -20.05 9.30
N GLY A 188 0.71 -20.70 10.11
CA GLY A 188 1.11 -21.24 11.41
C GLY A 188 1.37 -20.16 12.47
N VAL A 189 1.10 -18.86 12.17
CA VAL A 189 1.31 -17.72 13.06
C VAL A 189 -0.03 -17.11 13.44
N LYS A 190 -0.30 -17.04 14.75
CA LYS A 190 -1.49 -16.35 15.29
C LYS A 190 -1.21 -14.84 15.38
N GLY A 191 -2.20 -14.01 15.08
CA GLY A 191 -2.15 -12.55 15.28
C GLY A 191 -2.18 -11.72 13.99
N PRO A 192 -1.26 -11.87 13.03
CA PRO A 192 -1.20 -11.03 11.83
C PRO A 192 -2.50 -10.98 11.01
N TYR A 193 -3.20 -12.10 10.94
CA TYR A 193 -4.47 -12.22 10.18
C TYR A 193 -5.70 -11.70 10.93
N ALA A 194 -5.61 -11.54 12.25
CA ALA A 194 -6.61 -10.80 13.03
C ALA A 194 -6.38 -9.27 12.91
N TYR A 195 -5.13 -8.84 12.65
CA TYR A 195 -4.81 -7.44 12.44
C TYR A 195 -5.39 -6.90 11.12
N LEU A 196 -5.44 -7.72 10.06
CA LEU A 196 -5.89 -7.27 8.74
C LEU A 196 -7.33 -6.71 8.76
N PRO A 197 -8.37 -7.42 9.26
CA PRO A 197 -9.71 -6.86 9.41
C PRO A 197 -9.72 -5.57 10.24
N ALA A 198 -9.05 -5.55 11.37
CA ALA A 198 -9.00 -4.39 12.25
C ALA A 198 -8.31 -3.18 11.59
N SER A 199 -7.31 -3.41 10.74
CA SER A 199 -6.64 -2.33 10.00
C SER A 199 -7.51 -1.75 8.89
N VAL A 200 -8.31 -2.58 8.22
CA VAL A 200 -9.25 -2.13 7.19
C VAL A 200 -10.41 -1.35 7.81
N GLU A 201 -11.01 -1.85 8.89
CA GLU A 201 -12.10 -1.17 9.60
C GLU A 201 -11.68 0.21 10.15
N ARG A 202 -10.40 0.36 10.51
CA ARG A 202 -9.86 1.64 11.01
C ARG A 202 -9.48 2.59 9.88
N PHE A 203 -9.24 2.09 8.69
CA PHE A 203 -8.83 2.92 7.56
C PHE A 203 -9.97 3.89 7.19
N PRO A 204 -9.68 5.17 6.90
CA PRO A 204 -10.72 6.15 6.62
C PRO A 204 -11.62 5.74 5.45
N GLU A 205 -12.91 6.01 5.58
CA GLU A 205 -13.86 5.93 4.46
C GLU A 205 -13.35 6.77 3.27
N PRO A 206 -13.72 6.43 2.03
CA PRO A 206 -13.19 7.11 0.85
C PRO A 206 -13.31 8.63 0.88
N GLU A 207 -14.45 9.17 1.32
CA GLU A 207 -14.66 10.62 1.39
C GLU A 207 -13.74 11.29 2.42
N GLU A 208 -13.56 10.66 3.59
CA GLU A 208 -12.65 11.17 4.61
C GLU A 208 -11.20 11.15 4.12
N MET A 209 -10.79 10.08 3.42
CA MET A 209 -9.43 9.99 2.85
C MET A 209 -9.20 11.05 1.77
N LEU A 210 -10.17 11.29 0.91
CA LEU A 210 -10.10 12.37 -0.10
C LEU A 210 -9.96 13.75 0.57
N GLU A 211 -10.68 13.97 1.67
CA GLU A 211 -10.59 15.22 2.42
C GLU A 211 -9.21 15.38 3.10
N ARG A 212 -8.62 14.31 3.63
CA ARG A 212 -7.25 14.32 4.15
C ARG A 212 -6.24 14.66 3.04
N MET A 213 -6.39 14.08 1.85
CA MET A 213 -5.55 14.39 0.70
C MET A 213 -5.66 15.87 0.30
N ARG A 214 -6.87 16.45 0.26
CA ARG A 214 -7.06 17.89 -0.02
C ARG A 214 -6.38 18.76 1.03
N ARG A 215 -6.56 18.45 2.32
CA ARG A 215 -5.90 19.19 3.42
C ARG A 215 -4.39 19.08 3.38
N ALA A 216 -3.84 17.96 2.94
CA ALA A 216 -2.41 17.81 2.72
C ALA A 216 -1.88 18.64 1.54
N GLY A 217 -2.75 19.15 0.65
CA GLY A 217 -2.40 20.00 -0.49
C GLY A 217 -2.53 19.32 -1.86
N PHE A 218 -3.04 18.10 -1.92
CA PHE A 218 -3.33 17.43 -3.21
C PHE A 218 -4.53 18.06 -3.91
N ARG A 219 -4.43 18.20 -5.24
CA ARG A 219 -5.49 18.64 -6.15
C ARG A 219 -6.01 17.47 -6.96
N ASP A 220 -7.13 17.65 -7.65
CA ASP A 220 -7.75 16.65 -8.53
C ASP A 220 -7.89 15.27 -7.84
N VAL A 221 -8.22 15.29 -6.53
CA VAL A 221 -8.33 14.05 -5.78
C VAL A 221 -9.55 13.24 -6.22
N SER A 222 -9.37 11.94 -6.38
CA SER A 222 -10.42 11.02 -6.80
C SER A 222 -10.25 9.65 -6.18
N TRP A 223 -11.36 8.91 -6.05
CA TRP A 223 -11.37 7.52 -5.66
C TRP A 223 -12.07 6.67 -6.73
N THR A 224 -11.44 5.58 -7.13
CA THR A 224 -11.97 4.63 -8.11
C THR A 224 -12.13 3.28 -7.45
N PRO A 225 -13.37 2.79 -7.23
CA PRO A 225 -13.61 1.48 -6.63
C PRO A 225 -13.18 0.34 -7.56
N TYR A 226 -12.60 -0.70 -6.96
CA TYR A 226 -12.27 -1.97 -7.58
C TYR A 226 -13.08 -3.09 -6.90
N SER A 227 -13.51 -4.10 -7.67
CA SER A 227 -14.25 -5.25 -7.14
C SER A 227 -15.37 -4.84 -6.18
N PHE A 228 -16.29 -4.00 -6.64
CA PHE A 228 -17.45 -3.50 -5.87
C PHE A 228 -17.06 -2.72 -4.60
N GLY A 229 -15.85 -2.16 -4.53
CA GLY A 229 -15.37 -1.38 -3.40
C GLY A 229 -14.58 -2.18 -2.35
N ILE A 230 -14.30 -3.46 -2.59
CA ILE A 230 -13.39 -4.28 -1.75
C ILE A 230 -11.98 -3.66 -1.71
N ALA A 231 -11.56 -3.07 -2.80
CA ALA A 231 -10.38 -2.23 -2.87
C ALA A 231 -10.69 -0.98 -3.69
N GLY A 232 -9.85 0.03 -3.60
CA GLY A 232 -9.99 1.24 -4.41
C GLY A 232 -8.69 1.99 -4.56
N LEU A 233 -8.59 2.72 -5.65
CA LEU A 233 -7.45 3.56 -5.95
C LEU A 233 -7.79 5.02 -5.65
N PHE A 234 -7.13 5.60 -4.66
CA PHE A 234 -7.08 7.04 -4.45
C PHE A 234 -6.01 7.64 -5.35
N ARG A 235 -6.32 8.76 -5.99
CA ARG A 235 -5.37 9.53 -6.80
C ARG A 235 -5.41 10.99 -6.38
N GLY A 236 -4.28 11.66 -6.48
CA GLY A 236 -4.16 13.10 -6.25
C GLY A 236 -2.95 13.65 -6.97
N LYS A 237 -3.01 14.94 -7.35
CA LYS A 237 -1.90 15.69 -7.95
C LYS A 237 -1.34 16.68 -6.95
N LYS A 238 -0.05 16.89 -7.00
CA LYS A 238 0.60 18.02 -6.32
C LYS A 238 0.35 19.33 -7.03
#